data_808a8c3109a4a999f4cdeded2159ffa0
#
_entry.id   808a8c3109a4a999f4cdeded2159ffa0
#
_cell.length_a   1.000
_cell.length_b   1.000
_cell.length_c   1.000
_cell.angle_alpha   90.00
_cell.angle_beta   90.00
_cell.angle_gamma   90.00
#
_symmetry.space_group_name_H-M   'P 1'
#
loop_
_entity.id
_entity.type
_entity.pdbx_description
1 polymer ?
#
loop_
_entity_poly.entity_id
_entity_poly.type
_entity_poly.pdbx_seq_one_letter_code
_entity_poly.pdbx_strand_id
1 'polypeptide(L)'
;MDVQVCNVSKKFGEDRLMYGGVNLTAKSGDFICITGPSGCGKTTLLRMIAGFESPDDGSILIDGHPVEGPHGRAVMVFQEGALFPWLNVRSNIEYGLQMHSVPADKRAAKSEEMLQMMNLGGAGKKYLHELSTGMKQRVAIARALALDPSVLLMDEPFSALDYGTRITLMGEMYHIWARTGKTVLFVTHHLLEAVVLGSRIIQLSAQDGRITHDIPNTLPYPRDPHDDTVVDMVNNLLEDGQR
;
A
#
# COMPACT_ATOMS: atom_id res chain seq x y z
N MET A 1 -2.14 15.20 2.83
CA MET A 1 -2.23 14.69 4.21
C MET A 1 -0.96 13.99 4.59
N ASP A 2 -0.38 14.36 5.72
CA ASP A 2 0.93 13.89 6.14
C ASP A 2 0.79 12.76 7.16
N VAL A 3 1.61 11.71 7.01
CA VAL A 3 1.77 10.64 8.00
C VAL A 3 3.07 10.88 8.73
N GLN A 4 3.05 10.90 10.05
CA GLN A 4 4.22 11.05 10.90
C GLN A 4 4.32 9.87 11.85
N VAL A 5 5.41 9.12 11.75
CA VAL A 5 5.82 8.07 12.69
C VAL A 5 6.91 8.66 13.55
N CYS A 6 6.67 8.83 14.85
CA CYS A 6 7.56 9.55 15.77
C CYS A 6 8.10 8.61 16.82
N ASN A 7 9.38 8.25 16.70
CA ASN A 7 10.14 7.43 17.65
C ASN A 7 9.42 6.11 18.03
N VAL A 8 8.77 5.47 17.03
CA VAL A 8 7.96 4.28 17.27
C VAL A 8 8.81 3.07 17.58
N SER A 9 8.46 2.40 18.67
CA SER A 9 9.03 1.11 19.05
C SER A 9 7.94 0.06 19.18
N LYS A 10 8.27 -1.19 18.81
CA LYS A 10 7.37 -2.34 18.92
C LYS A 10 8.14 -3.60 19.29
N LYS A 11 7.61 -4.33 20.28
CA LYS A 11 8.15 -5.62 20.72
C LYS A 11 7.12 -6.73 20.47
N PHE A 12 7.58 -7.92 20.19
CA PHE A 12 6.76 -9.13 20.14
C PHE A 12 7.34 -10.19 21.07
N GLY A 13 6.54 -10.62 22.05
CA GLY A 13 7.02 -11.47 23.14
C GLY A 13 7.94 -10.73 24.10
N GLU A 14 8.63 -11.48 24.98
CA GLU A 14 9.41 -10.86 26.07
C GLU A 14 10.71 -10.19 25.59
N ASP A 15 11.33 -10.66 24.48
CA ASP A 15 12.68 -10.21 24.09
C ASP A 15 12.87 -9.77 22.63
N ARG A 16 11.86 -9.88 21.77
CA ARG A 16 12.01 -9.55 20.35
C ARG A 16 11.62 -8.11 20.04
N LEU A 17 12.60 -7.21 20.05
CA LEU A 17 12.44 -5.84 19.53
C LEU A 17 12.26 -5.92 18.00
N MET A 18 11.11 -5.45 17.50
CA MET A 18 10.87 -5.36 16.06
C MET A 18 11.23 -3.98 15.53
N TYR A 19 11.04 -2.93 16.36
CA TYR A 19 11.41 -1.56 16.06
C TYR A 19 12.07 -0.90 17.26
N GLY A 20 13.14 -0.15 17.00
CA GLY A 20 13.84 0.64 17.99
C GLY A 20 13.87 2.12 17.62
N GLY A 21 12.76 2.85 17.83
CA GLY A 21 12.73 4.29 17.59
C GLY A 21 12.64 4.69 16.13
N VAL A 22 11.73 4.07 15.35
CA VAL A 22 11.52 4.40 13.93
C VAL A 22 10.90 5.78 13.79
N ASN A 23 11.49 6.59 12.91
CA ASN A 23 10.98 7.90 12.51
C ASN A 23 10.78 7.92 11.00
N LEU A 24 9.55 8.24 10.56
CA LEU A 24 9.19 8.32 9.14
C LEU A 24 8.15 9.44 8.94
N THR A 25 8.36 10.27 7.95
CA THR A 25 7.36 11.26 7.53
C THR A 25 7.02 11.03 6.06
N ALA A 26 5.74 10.82 5.76
CA ALA A 26 5.20 10.85 4.41
C ALA A 26 4.43 12.14 4.21
N LYS A 27 4.78 12.91 3.19
CA LYS A 27 4.06 14.15 2.83
C LYS A 27 2.86 13.82 1.95
N SER A 28 1.91 14.76 1.90
CA SER A 28 0.76 14.65 1.01
C SER A 28 1.20 14.41 -0.44
N GLY A 29 0.66 13.35 -1.04
CA GLY A 29 0.97 12.96 -2.41
C GLY A 29 2.23 12.13 -2.61
N ASP A 30 2.99 11.82 -1.55
CA ASP A 30 4.13 10.92 -1.66
C ASP A 30 3.68 9.48 -2.03
N PHE A 31 4.49 8.82 -2.85
CA PHE A 31 4.44 7.36 -3.00
C PHE A 31 5.68 6.77 -2.36
N ILE A 32 5.57 6.31 -1.11
CA ILE A 32 6.70 5.76 -0.36
C ILE A 32 6.67 4.24 -0.46
N CYS A 33 7.75 3.67 -1.02
CA CYS A 33 7.96 2.23 -1.00
C CYS A 33 8.83 1.84 0.19
N ILE A 34 8.34 0.88 0.98
CA ILE A 34 9.03 0.34 2.15
C ILE A 34 9.51 -1.06 1.81
N THR A 35 10.81 -1.24 1.79
CA THR A 35 11.49 -2.49 1.45
C THR A 35 12.28 -3.04 2.65
N GLY A 36 12.74 -4.26 2.54
CA GLY A 36 13.55 -4.92 3.57
C GLY A 36 13.27 -6.41 3.64
N PRO A 37 14.07 -7.18 4.38
CA PRO A 37 13.93 -8.63 4.51
C PRO A 37 12.58 -9.05 5.08
N SER A 38 12.22 -10.32 4.85
CA SER A 38 11.02 -10.90 5.48
C SER A 38 11.16 -10.89 7.00
N GLY A 39 10.07 -10.51 7.68
CA GLY A 39 10.04 -10.47 9.14
C GLY A 39 10.69 -9.24 9.79
N CYS A 40 11.21 -8.26 9.04
CA CYS A 40 11.74 -7.00 9.59
C CYS A 40 10.66 -6.02 10.08
N GLY A 41 9.37 -6.33 9.89
CA GLY A 41 8.27 -5.56 10.46
C GLY A 41 7.45 -4.71 9.47
N LYS A 42 7.73 -4.69 8.19
CA LYS A 42 7.02 -3.85 7.18
C LYS A 42 5.50 -3.85 7.35
N THR A 43 4.89 -5.03 7.40
CA THR A 43 3.45 -5.21 7.62
C THR A 43 2.99 -4.64 8.96
N THR A 44 3.78 -4.82 10.03
CA THR A 44 3.47 -4.29 11.35
C THR A 44 3.46 -2.76 11.35
N LEU A 45 4.41 -2.13 10.65
CA LEU A 45 4.41 -0.67 10.49
C LEU A 45 3.14 -0.18 9.80
N LEU A 46 2.71 -0.83 8.69
CA LEU A 46 1.45 -0.49 8.04
C LEU A 46 0.25 -0.69 8.96
N ARG A 47 0.22 -1.79 9.73
CA ARG A 47 -0.87 -2.07 10.70
C ARG A 47 -0.93 -1.02 11.81
N MET A 48 0.21 -0.54 12.30
CA MET A 48 0.24 0.54 13.28
C MET A 48 -0.27 1.85 12.67
N ILE A 49 0.10 2.19 11.43
CA ILE A 49 -0.42 3.37 10.74
C ILE A 49 -1.93 3.25 10.45
N ALA A 50 -2.42 2.03 10.16
CA ALA A 50 -3.86 1.77 10.00
C ALA A 50 -4.64 1.76 11.33
N GLY A 51 -3.94 1.77 12.47
CA GLY A 51 -4.55 1.68 13.80
C GLY A 51 -5.01 0.27 14.19
N PHE A 52 -4.57 -0.78 13.48
CA PHE A 52 -4.87 -2.17 13.85
C PHE A 52 -3.96 -2.70 14.96
N GLU A 53 -2.82 -2.07 15.14
CA GLU A 53 -1.86 -2.34 16.22
C GLU A 53 -1.41 -1.02 16.83
N SER A 54 -1.13 -1.01 18.12
CA SER A 54 -0.57 0.16 18.81
C SER A 54 0.94 0.00 18.94
N PRO A 55 1.74 1.06 18.80
CA PRO A 55 3.13 1.05 19.20
C PRO A 55 3.26 0.85 20.71
N ASP A 56 4.38 0.30 21.18
CA ASP A 56 4.66 0.19 22.61
C ASP A 56 5.29 1.47 23.15
N ASP A 57 5.96 2.23 22.27
CA ASP A 57 6.50 3.57 22.57
C ASP A 57 6.48 4.43 21.32
N GLY A 58 6.48 5.75 21.51
CA GLY A 58 6.33 6.71 20.43
C GLY A 58 4.88 6.96 20.02
N SER A 59 4.67 7.59 18.87
CA SER A 59 3.34 7.92 18.38
C SER A 59 3.28 7.95 16.86
N ILE A 60 2.07 7.75 16.33
CA ILE A 60 1.78 7.89 14.90
C ILE A 60 0.69 8.94 14.75
N LEU A 61 0.91 9.89 13.84
CA LEU A 61 -0.06 10.94 13.56
C LEU A 61 -0.40 10.94 12.06
N ILE A 62 -1.67 11.21 11.75
CA ILE A 62 -2.14 11.50 10.39
C ILE A 62 -2.79 12.87 10.44
N ASP A 63 -2.22 13.84 9.70
CA ASP A 63 -2.59 15.25 9.74
C ASP A 63 -2.61 15.85 11.14
N GLY A 64 -1.59 15.54 11.93
CA GLY A 64 -1.46 16.02 13.31
C GLY A 64 -2.40 15.36 14.31
N HIS A 65 -3.25 14.41 13.89
CA HIS A 65 -4.13 13.66 14.77
C HIS A 65 -3.53 12.30 15.13
N PRO A 66 -3.43 11.94 16.41
CA PRO A 66 -2.90 10.65 16.81
C PRO A 66 -3.78 9.50 16.32
N VAL A 67 -3.12 8.40 15.96
CA VAL A 67 -3.77 7.14 15.59
C VAL A 67 -3.94 6.29 16.85
N GLU A 68 -5.15 6.24 17.38
CA GLU A 68 -5.50 5.49 18.59
C GLU A 68 -6.27 4.19 18.29
N GLY A 69 -6.63 3.97 17.02
CA GLY A 69 -7.36 2.80 16.56
C GLY A 69 -7.69 2.90 15.07
N PRO A 70 -8.43 1.92 14.50
CA PRO A 70 -8.84 1.95 13.11
C PRO A 70 -9.64 3.20 12.77
N HIS A 71 -9.32 3.84 11.64
CA HIS A 71 -9.95 5.08 11.22
C HIS A 71 -10.04 5.17 9.69
N GLY A 72 -11.01 5.94 9.17
CA GLY A 72 -11.26 6.03 7.72
C GLY A 72 -10.24 6.85 6.92
N ARG A 73 -9.26 7.51 7.56
CA ARG A 73 -8.25 8.33 6.86
C ARG A 73 -7.21 7.48 6.14
N ALA A 74 -6.86 6.32 6.70
CA ALA A 74 -5.97 5.35 6.10
C ALA A 74 -6.70 4.02 5.87
N VAL A 75 -6.63 3.51 4.65
CA VAL A 75 -7.25 2.23 4.28
C VAL A 75 -6.18 1.28 3.78
N MET A 76 -6.23 0.03 4.27
CA MET A 76 -5.23 -0.98 3.98
C MET A 76 -5.72 -1.98 2.93
N VAL A 77 -4.90 -2.21 1.92
CA VAL A 77 -4.98 -3.33 0.99
C VAL A 77 -4.04 -4.41 1.48
N PHE A 78 -4.59 -5.54 1.90
CA PHE A 78 -3.83 -6.69 2.42
C PHE A 78 -3.26 -7.54 1.29
N GLN A 79 -2.20 -8.27 1.58
CA GLN A 79 -1.49 -9.16 0.64
C GLN A 79 -2.42 -10.13 -0.10
N GLU A 80 -3.37 -10.77 0.60
CA GLU A 80 -4.38 -11.67 0.02
C GLU A 80 -5.65 -10.93 -0.45
N GLY A 81 -5.65 -9.59 -0.48
CA GLY A 81 -6.78 -8.74 -0.86
C GLY A 81 -7.95 -8.76 0.12
N ALA A 82 -8.06 -9.74 1.00
CA ALA A 82 -9.11 -9.90 2.02
C ALA A 82 -10.53 -9.63 1.49
N LEU A 83 -10.83 -10.11 0.27
CA LEU A 83 -12.14 -9.96 -0.36
C LEU A 83 -13.17 -10.92 0.25
N PHE A 84 -14.43 -10.51 0.26
CA PHE A 84 -15.55 -11.33 0.75
C PHE A 84 -16.00 -12.34 -0.31
N PRO A 85 -15.73 -13.65 -0.15
CA PRO A 85 -15.95 -14.64 -1.22
C PRO A 85 -17.44 -14.87 -1.53
N TRP A 86 -18.34 -14.54 -0.61
CA TRP A 86 -19.78 -14.62 -0.78
C TRP A 86 -20.41 -13.40 -1.45
N LEU A 87 -19.63 -12.34 -1.71
CA LEU A 87 -20.07 -11.14 -2.41
C LEU A 87 -19.55 -11.13 -3.85
N ASN A 88 -20.32 -10.57 -4.78
CA ASN A 88 -19.86 -10.27 -6.12
C ASN A 88 -18.89 -9.06 -6.10
N VAL A 89 -18.28 -8.75 -7.25
CA VAL A 89 -17.31 -7.67 -7.41
C VAL A 89 -17.87 -6.32 -6.95
N ARG A 90 -19.06 -5.94 -7.45
CA ARG A 90 -19.73 -4.68 -7.11
C ARG A 90 -19.99 -4.59 -5.60
N SER A 91 -20.55 -5.62 -5.02
CA SER A 91 -20.86 -5.66 -3.58
C SER A 91 -19.60 -5.61 -2.72
N ASN A 92 -18.48 -6.20 -3.16
CA ASN A 92 -17.19 -6.06 -2.50
C ASN A 92 -16.73 -4.59 -2.48
N ILE A 93 -16.83 -3.88 -3.61
CA ILE A 93 -16.45 -2.46 -3.70
C ILE A 93 -17.36 -1.58 -2.84
N GLU A 94 -18.66 -1.87 -2.83
CA GLU A 94 -19.67 -1.08 -2.11
C GLU A 94 -19.70 -1.36 -0.60
N TYR A 95 -19.10 -2.45 -0.13
CA TYR A 95 -19.23 -2.92 1.25
C TYR A 95 -18.85 -1.84 2.28
N GLY A 96 -17.68 -1.23 2.14
CA GLY A 96 -17.25 -0.17 3.06
C GLY A 96 -18.17 1.05 3.04
N LEU A 97 -18.63 1.46 1.87
CA LEU A 97 -19.58 2.56 1.71
C LEU A 97 -20.93 2.23 2.40
N GLN A 98 -21.37 0.97 2.34
CA GLN A 98 -22.58 0.51 3.02
C GLN A 98 -22.43 0.60 4.54
N MET A 99 -21.29 0.20 5.10
CA MET A 99 -20.99 0.30 6.54
C MET A 99 -20.98 1.77 7.02
N HIS A 100 -20.61 2.70 6.15
CA HIS A 100 -20.69 4.14 6.41
C HIS A 100 -22.06 4.77 6.06
N SER A 101 -23.10 3.95 5.86
CA SER A 101 -24.47 4.40 5.58
C SER A 101 -24.59 5.31 4.35
N VAL A 102 -23.71 5.18 3.35
CA VAL A 102 -23.80 5.93 2.09
C VAL A 102 -25.05 5.48 1.33
N PRO A 103 -25.88 6.39 0.79
CA PRO A 103 -27.09 6.06 0.03
C PRO A 103 -26.81 5.12 -1.16
N ALA A 104 -27.78 4.25 -1.49
CA ALA A 104 -27.60 3.20 -2.50
C ALA A 104 -27.26 3.72 -3.91
N ASP A 105 -27.87 4.84 -4.31
CA ASP A 105 -27.60 5.52 -5.58
C ASP A 105 -26.13 6.01 -5.67
N LYS A 106 -25.63 6.60 -4.58
CA LYS A 106 -24.23 7.08 -4.49
C LYS A 106 -23.25 5.90 -4.46
N ARG A 107 -23.58 4.80 -3.75
CA ARG A 107 -22.76 3.58 -3.75
C ARG A 107 -22.65 2.99 -5.16
N ALA A 108 -23.80 2.89 -5.87
CA ALA A 108 -23.83 2.37 -7.23
C ALA A 108 -23.00 3.23 -8.20
N ALA A 109 -23.10 4.55 -8.10
CA ALA A 109 -22.30 5.48 -8.90
C ALA A 109 -20.80 5.32 -8.60
N LYS A 110 -20.42 5.26 -7.32
CA LYS A 110 -19.02 5.11 -6.89
C LYS A 110 -18.45 3.75 -7.28
N SER A 111 -19.22 2.67 -7.15
CA SER A 111 -18.75 1.36 -7.57
C SER A 111 -18.56 1.27 -9.09
N GLU A 112 -19.41 1.92 -9.90
CA GLU A 112 -19.23 1.98 -11.35
C GLU A 112 -17.98 2.78 -11.74
N GLU A 113 -17.73 3.92 -11.09
CA GLU A 113 -16.49 4.69 -11.24
C GLU A 113 -15.25 3.81 -10.96
N MET A 114 -15.27 3.04 -9.87
CA MET A 114 -14.15 2.18 -9.49
C MET A 114 -13.97 1.01 -10.47
N LEU A 115 -15.06 0.42 -10.96
CA LEU A 115 -15.01 -0.64 -11.98
C LEU A 115 -14.34 -0.14 -13.27
N GLN A 116 -14.66 1.07 -13.70
CA GLN A 116 -14.05 1.68 -14.87
C GLN A 116 -12.57 2.02 -14.61
N MET A 117 -12.27 2.64 -13.47
CA MET A 117 -10.91 3.01 -13.06
C MET A 117 -9.95 1.82 -13.05
N MET A 118 -10.44 0.64 -12.63
CA MET A 118 -9.65 -0.57 -12.47
C MET A 118 -9.75 -1.53 -13.67
N ASN A 119 -10.27 -1.07 -14.82
CA ASN A 119 -10.47 -1.92 -16.00
C ASN A 119 -11.24 -3.22 -15.71
N LEU A 120 -12.25 -3.15 -14.82
CA LEU A 120 -13.13 -4.25 -14.43
C LEU A 120 -14.50 -4.16 -15.13
N GLY A 121 -14.59 -3.47 -16.26
CA GLY A 121 -15.82 -3.31 -17.01
C GLY A 121 -16.50 -4.66 -17.29
N GLY A 122 -17.81 -4.75 -17.03
CA GLY A 122 -18.59 -5.98 -17.18
C GLY A 122 -18.40 -7.03 -16.08
N ALA A 123 -17.45 -6.87 -15.17
CA ALA A 123 -17.19 -7.85 -14.09
C ALA A 123 -18.02 -7.61 -12.83
N GLY A 124 -18.78 -6.52 -12.72
CA GLY A 124 -19.47 -6.12 -11.50
C GLY A 124 -20.39 -7.17 -10.87
N LYS A 125 -21.00 -8.05 -11.68
CA LYS A 125 -21.88 -9.13 -11.23
C LYS A 125 -21.17 -10.47 -11.00
N LYS A 126 -19.88 -10.60 -11.38
CA LYS A 126 -19.12 -11.82 -11.20
C LYS A 126 -18.76 -12.03 -9.72
N TYR A 127 -18.67 -13.29 -9.32
CA TYR A 127 -18.15 -13.70 -8.02
C TYR A 127 -16.63 -13.92 -8.08
N LEU A 128 -15.97 -13.96 -6.92
CA LEU A 128 -14.51 -14.03 -6.85
C LEU A 128 -13.92 -15.30 -7.47
N HIS A 129 -14.63 -16.41 -7.45
CA HIS A 129 -14.19 -17.66 -8.06
C HIS A 129 -14.13 -17.60 -9.60
N GLU A 130 -14.80 -16.62 -10.22
CA GLU A 130 -14.80 -16.39 -11.68
C GLU A 130 -13.67 -15.43 -12.12
N LEU A 131 -12.85 -14.93 -11.18
CA LEU A 131 -11.84 -13.92 -11.43
C LEU A 131 -10.42 -14.50 -11.41
N SER A 132 -9.55 -13.99 -12.29
CA SER A 132 -8.11 -14.19 -12.17
C SER A 132 -7.55 -13.51 -10.91
N THR A 133 -6.34 -13.92 -10.49
CA THR A 133 -5.65 -13.30 -9.33
C THR A 133 -5.46 -11.80 -9.53
N GLY A 134 -5.06 -11.36 -10.72
CA GLY A 134 -4.92 -9.93 -11.04
C GLY A 134 -6.24 -9.18 -10.96
N MET A 135 -7.37 -9.77 -11.42
CA MET A 135 -8.69 -9.15 -11.26
C MET A 135 -9.10 -9.05 -9.79
N LYS A 136 -8.83 -10.07 -8.96
CA LYS A 136 -9.09 -10.00 -7.52
C LYS A 136 -8.31 -8.87 -6.87
N GLN A 137 -7.05 -8.69 -7.26
CA GLN A 137 -6.23 -7.59 -6.75
C GLN A 137 -6.78 -6.22 -7.13
N ARG A 138 -7.23 -6.05 -8.38
CA ARG A 138 -7.92 -4.83 -8.80
C ARG A 138 -9.19 -4.57 -8.01
N VAL A 139 -9.97 -5.58 -7.69
CA VAL A 139 -11.16 -5.44 -6.83
C VAL A 139 -10.79 -4.99 -5.41
N ALA A 140 -9.70 -5.52 -4.83
CA ALA A 140 -9.22 -5.12 -3.51
C ALA A 140 -8.79 -3.64 -3.47
N ILE A 141 -8.06 -3.20 -4.50
CA ILE A 141 -7.65 -1.80 -4.66
C ILE A 141 -8.89 -0.90 -4.89
N ALA A 142 -9.82 -1.31 -5.76
CA ALA A 142 -11.07 -0.59 -6.02
C ALA A 142 -11.89 -0.39 -4.75
N ARG A 143 -12.02 -1.44 -3.91
CA ARG A 143 -12.71 -1.39 -2.63
C ARG A 143 -12.07 -0.38 -1.67
N ALA A 144 -10.74 -0.36 -1.60
CA ALA A 144 -10.01 0.59 -0.76
C ALA A 144 -10.21 2.03 -1.26
N LEU A 145 -10.07 2.27 -2.57
CA LEU A 145 -10.23 3.59 -3.18
C LEU A 145 -11.67 4.11 -3.13
N ALA A 146 -12.67 3.23 -3.11
CA ALA A 146 -14.09 3.61 -3.01
C ALA A 146 -14.38 4.44 -1.76
N LEU A 147 -13.67 4.17 -0.67
CA LEU A 147 -13.79 4.91 0.60
C LEU A 147 -13.14 6.29 0.57
N ASP A 148 -12.50 6.64 -0.53
CA ASP A 148 -11.79 7.91 -0.72
C ASP A 148 -10.79 8.24 0.42
N PRO A 149 -9.92 7.29 0.81
CA PRO A 149 -8.97 7.53 1.90
C PRO A 149 -7.95 8.57 1.51
N SER A 150 -7.39 9.25 2.51
CA SER A 150 -6.28 10.20 2.30
C SER A 150 -4.96 9.47 2.14
N VAL A 151 -4.82 8.35 2.85
CA VAL A 151 -3.64 7.48 2.85
C VAL A 151 -4.04 6.08 2.42
N LEU A 152 -3.37 5.56 1.41
CA LEU A 152 -3.52 4.19 0.95
C LEU A 152 -2.32 3.37 1.42
N LEU A 153 -2.60 2.35 2.23
CA LEU A 153 -1.60 1.42 2.75
C LEU A 153 -1.69 0.12 1.95
N MET A 154 -0.58 -0.34 1.40
CA MET A 154 -0.55 -1.53 0.55
C MET A 154 0.51 -2.51 1.04
N ASP A 155 0.10 -3.70 1.45
CA ASP A 155 0.98 -4.74 1.98
C ASP A 155 1.20 -5.82 0.93
N GLU A 156 2.35 -5.80 0.28
CA GLU A 156 2.77 -6.73 -0.78
C GLU A 156 1.68 -7.03 -1.83
N PRO A 157 1.01 -5.99 -2.39
CA PRO A 157 -0.21 -6.20 -3.17
C PRO A 157 0.01 -6.99 -4.47
N PHE A 158 1.23 -7.10 -4.95
CA PHE A 158 1.55 -7.77 -6.23
C PHE A 158 2.29 -9.09 -6.07
N SER A 159 2.50 -9.58 -4.83
CA SER A 159 3.31 -10.78 -4.55
C SER A 159 2.78 -12.06 -5.21
N ALA A 160 1.46 -12.21 -5.35
CA ALA A 160 0.81 -13.38 -5.93
C ALA A 160 0.62 -13.31 -7.46
N LEU A 161 1.15 -12.27 -8.12
CA LEU A 161 0.95 -12.03 -9.55
C LEU A 161 2.12 -12.55 -10.39
N ASP A 162 1.80 -13.07 -11.58
CA ASP A 162 2.81 -13.30 -12.61
C ASP A 162 3.45 -11.99 -13.08
N TYR A 163 4.63 -12.10 -13.71
CA TYR A 163 5.42 -10.94 -14.11
C TYR A 163 4.66 -9.97 -15.02
N GLY A 164 3.97 -10.47 -16.06
CA GLY A 164 3.25 -9.63 -17.02
C GLY A 164 2.08 -8.86 -16.39
N THR A 165 1.29 -9.56 -15.56
CA THR A 165 0.18 -8.95 -14.81
C THR A 165 0.71 -7.91 -13.81
N ARG A 166 1.85 -8.18 -13.15
CA ARG A 166 2.51 -7.27 -12.21
C ARG A 166 2.92 -5.96 -12.89
N ILE A 167 3.63 -6.04 -14.03
CA ILE A 167 4.02 -4.84 -14.80
C ILE A 167 2.81 -4.01 -15.20
N THR A 168 1.76 -4.66 -15.70
CA THR A 168 0.52 -3.97 -16.09
C THR A 168 -0.10 -3.24 -14.90
N LEU A 169 -0.20 -3.90 -13.73
CA LEU A 169 -0.79 -3.31 -12.52
C LEU A 169 0.07 -2.19 -11.92
N MET A 170 1.40 -2.26 -12.04
CA MET A 170 2.28 -1.16 -11.65
C MET A 170 1.98 0.09 -12.48
N GLY A 171 1.85 -0.03 -13.81
CA GLY A 171 1.47 1.08 -14.68
C GLY A 171 0.10 1.66 -14.32
N GLU A 172 -0.90 0.81 -14.09
CA GLU A 172 -2.23 1.26 -13.63
C GLU A 172 -2.17 1.98 -12.28
N MET A 173 -1.40 1.44 -11.33
CA MET A 173 -1.24 2.04 -10.00
C MET A 173 -0.59 3.42 -10.08
N TYR A 174 0.43 3.59 -10.93
CA TYR A 174 1.01 4.91 -11.22
C TYR A 174 -0.05 5.90 -11.73
N HIS A 175 -0.85 5.51 -12.73
CA HIS A 175 -1.90 6.39 -13.26
C HIS A 175 -2.98 6.76 -12.24
N ILE A 176 -3.35 5.80 -11.36
CA ILE A 176 -4.29 6.05 -10.26
C ILE A 176 -3.70 7.05 -9.29
N TRP A 177 -2.45 6.84 -8.85
CA TRP A 177 -1.75 7.74 -7.94
C TRP A 177 -1.61 9.15 -8.52
N ALA A 178 -1.12 9.27 -9.76
CA ALA A 178 -0.93 10.54 -10.45
C ALA A 178 -2.24 11.32 -10.59
N ARG A 179 -3.37 10.62 -10.81
CA ARG A 179 -4.70 11.25 -10.95
C ARG A 179 -5.33 11.62 -9.62
N THR A 180 -5.11 10.84 -8.58
CA THR A 180 -5.78 11.01 -7.28
C THR A 180 -5.00 11.86 -6.30
N GLY A 181 -3.68 11.99 -6.46
CA GLY A 181 -2.79 12.71 -5.55
C GLY A 181 -2.76 12.16 -4.13
N LYS A 182 -3.16 10.90 -3.93
CA LYS A 182 -3.20 10.28 -2.60
C LYS A 182 -1.80 9.96 -2.09
N THR A 183 -1.63 10.01 -0.77
CA THR A 183 -0.42 9.50 -0.14
C THR A 183 -0.47 7.98 -0.12
N VAL A 184 0.57 7.32 -0.61
CA VAL A 184 0.68 5.85 -0.67
C VAL A 184 1.87 5.37 0.13
N LEU A 185 1.66 4.42 1.04
CA LEU A 185 2.72 3.63 1.68
C LEU A 185 2.60 2.20 1.17
N PHE A 186 3.60 1.77 0.44
CA PHE A 186 3.61 0.53 -0.31
C PHE A 186 4.72 -0.39 0.19
N VAL A 187 4.37 -1.49 0.81
CA VAL A 187 5.33 -2.51 1.25
C VAL A 187 5.55 -3.50 0.14
N THR A 188 6.80 -3.78 -0.16
CA THR A 188 7.21 -4.81 -1.11
C THR A 188 8.61 -5.37 -0.77
N HIS A 189 8.87 -6.59 -1.19
CA HIS A 189 10.21 -7.17 -1.21
C HIS A 189 10.84 -7.13 -2.62
N HIS A 190 10.10 -6.64 -3.62
CA HIS A 190 10.58 -6.50 -5.00
C HIS A 190 11.10 -5.07 -5.25
N LEU A 191 12.42 -4.91 -5.37
CA LEU A 191 13.05 -3.60 -5.60
C LEU A 191 12.58 -2.94 -6.89
N LEU A 192 12.29 -3.73 -7.94
CA LEU A 192 11.73 -3.19 -9.18
C LEU A 192 10.42 -2.43 -8.95
N GLU A 193 9.51 -2.98 -8.14
CA GLU A 193 8.27 -2.30 -7.78
C GLU A 193 8.55 -0.98 -7.05
N ALA A 194 9.51 -1.01 -6.12
CA ALA A 194 9.90 0.16 -5.34
C ALA A 194 10.49 1.26 -6.23
N VAL A 195 11.35 0.91 -7.20
CA VAL A 195 11.96 1.88 -8.12
C VAL A 195 10.93 2.42 -9.11
N VAL A 196 10.07 1.58 -9.67
CA VAL A 196 9.09 2.01 -10.67
C VAL A 196 8.03 2.94 -10.04
N LEU A 197 7.52 2.61 -8.86
CA LEU A 197 6.40 3.31 -8.24
C LEU A 197 6.80 4.39 -7.25
N GLY A 198 7.86 4.15 -6.45
CA GLY A 198 8.18 5.00 -5.32
C GLY A 198 8.77 6.35 -5.71
N SER A 199 8.21 7.45 -5.21
CA SER A 199 8.89 8.76 -5.18
C SER A 199 10.03 8.77 -4.15
N ARG A 200 9.95 7.84 -3.18
CA ARG A 200 10.92 7.66 -2.10
C ARG A 200 10.95 6.20 -1.68
N ILE A 201 12.14 5.68 -1.43
CA ILE A 201 12.35 4.27 -1.07
C ILE A 201 12.97 4.21 0.32
N ILE A 202 12.31 3.53 1.23
CA ILE A 202 12.73 3.29 2.60
C ILE A 202 13.19 1.83 2.71
N GLN A 203 14.39 1.61 3.25
CA GLN A 203 14.85 0.26 3.55
C GLN A 203 14.90 0.03 5.06
N LEU A 204 14.34 -1.09 5.50
CA LEU A 204 14.34 -1.50 6.90
C LEU A 204 15.39 -2.57 7.16
N SER A 205 16.07 -2.45 8.31
CA SER A 205 17.02 -3.43 8.84
C SER A 205 16.34 -4.76 9.18
N ALA A 206 17.04 -5.87 8.90
CA ALA A 206 16.62 -7.21 9.31
C ALA A 206 16.66 -7.43 10.82
N GLN A 207 17.53 -6.70 11.53
CA GLN A 207 17.87 -6.96 12.94
C GLN A 207 16.88 -6.31 13.91
N ASP A 208 16.56 -5.03 13.65
CA ASP A 208 15.82 -4.19 14.59
C ASP A 208 14.76 -3.29 13.93
N GLY A 209 14.46 -3.53 12.63
CA GLY A 209 13.44 -2.79 11.88
C GLY A 209 13.71 -1.28 11.73
N ARG A 210 14.92 -0.80 12.08
CA ARG A 210 15.28 0.60 11.86
C ARG A 210 15.37 0.92 10.38
N ILE A 211 15.17 2.18 10.05
CA ILE A 211 15.43 2.68 8.70
C ILE A 211 16.94 2.73 8.49
N THR A 212 17.43 1.93 7.55
CA THR A 212 18.84 1.93 7.13
C THR A 212 19.10 2.92 6.02
N HIS A 213 18.16 3.03 5.08
CA HIS A 213 18.26 3.94 3.96
C HIS A 213 16.93 4.64 3.71
N ASP A 214 17.01 5.91 3.35
CA ASP A 214 15.90 6.77 2.99
C ASP A 214 16.29 7.51 1.71
N ILE A 215 15.86 6.98 0.58
CA ILE A 215 16.39 7.32 -0.74
C ILE A 215 15.32 8.03 -1.55
N PRO A 216 15.49 9.33 -1.87
CA PRO A 216 14.63 9.99 -2.84
C PRO A 216 14.85 9.40 -4.23
N ASN A 217 13.77 9.03 -4.90
CA ASN A 217 13.81 8.52 -6.25
C ASN A 217 13.47 9.64 -7.24
N THR A 218 14.50 10.19 -7.86
CA THR A 218 14.40 11.34 -8.77
C THR A 218 14.22 10.97 -10.24
N LEU A 219 14.14 9.68 -10.56
CA LEU A 219 13.85 9.23 -11.93
C LEU A 219 12.50 9.80 -12.39
N PRO A 220 12.42 10.33 -13.62
CA PRO A 220 11.17 10.88 -14.14
C PRO A 220 10.08 9.80 -14.30
N TYR A 221 8.83 10.19 -14.14
CA TYR A 221 7.68 9.35 -14.44
C TYR A 221 7.14 9.59 -15.87
N PRO A 222 6.46 8.62 -16.50
CA PRO A 222 6.35 7.21 -16.09
C PRO A 222 7.69 6.47 -16.24
N ARG A 223 7.95 5.47 -15.39
CA ARG A 223 9.18 4.67 -15.43
C ARG A 223 8.93 3.34 -16.11
N ASP A 224 9.72 3.03 -17.12
CA ASP A 224 9.70 1.72 -17.77
C ASP A 224 10.56 0.74 -16.95
N PRO A 225 10.02 -0.42 -16.54
CA PRO A 225 10.77 -1.46 -15.85
C PRO A 225 12.02 -1.97 -16.60
N HIS A 226 12.06 -1.77 -17.90
CA HIS A 226 13.15 -2.22 -18.79
C HIS A 226 14.17 -1.12 -19.13
N ASP A 227 13.96 0.10 -18.62
CA ASP A 227 14.88 1.21 -18.86
C ASP A 227 16.18 1.01 -18.08
N ASP A 228 17.33 1.23 -18.73
CA ASP A 228 18.66 1.06 -18.12
C ASP A 228 18.79 1.84 -16.80
N THR A 229 18.25 3.05 -16.73
CA THR A 229 18.27 3.87 -15.51
C THR A 229 17.49 3.26 -14.35
N VAL A 230 16.40 2.55 -14.63
CA VAL A 230 15.60 1.81 -13.62
C VAL A 230 16.37 0.58 -13.18
N VAL A 231 16.96 -0.16 -14.13
CA VAL A 231 17.75 -1.37 -13.85
C VAL A 231 18.99 -1.02 -13.01
N ASP A 232 19.70 0.04 -13.35
CA ASP A 232 20.86 0.51 -12.60
C ASP A 232 20.49 0.90 -11.17
N MET A 233 19.36 1.59 -10.98
CA MET A 233 18.89 1.95 -9.64
C MET A 233 18.53 0.71 -8.81
N VAL A 234 17.91 -0.31 -9.42
CA VAL A 234 17.60 -1.59 -8.75
C VAL A 234 18.90 -2.29 -8.32
N ASN A 235 19.91 -2.32 -9.19
CA ASN A 235 21.20 -2.94 -8.88
C ASN A 235 21.93 -2.22 -7.72
N ASN A 236 21.94 -0.88 -7.72
CA ASN A 236 22.51 -0.09 -6.63
C ASN A 236 21.84 -0.41 -5.28
N LEU A 237 20.50 -0.49 -5.27
CA LEU A 237 19.74 -0.84 -4.06
C LEU A 237 20.00 -2.28 -3.56
N LEU A 238 20.31 -3.21 -4.46
CA LEU A 238 20.69 -4.59 -4.10
C LEU A 238 22.06 -4.64 -3.42
N GLU A 239 23.02 -3.86 -3.93
CA GLU A 239 24.37 -3.79 -3.35
C GLU A 239 24.39 -3.14 -1.96
N ASP A 240 23.62 -2.08 -1.77
CA ASP A 240 23.50 -1.39 -0.48
C ASP A 240 22.78 -2.26 0.59
N GLY A 241 21.82 -3.08 0.18
CA GLY A 241 21.12 -3.99 1.08
C GLY A 241 21.93 -5.21 1.53
N GLN A 242 23.12 -5.45 0.95
CA GLN A 242 24.04 -6.55 1.32
C GLN A 242 25.17 -6.09 2.27
N ARG A 243 25.29 -4.80 2.52
CA ARG A 243 26.25 -4.20 3.46
C ARG A 243 25.63 -3.98 4.83
#